data_8bf4035b317accacba728e62619e00df
#
_entry.id   8bf4035b317accacba728e62619e00df
#
_cell.length_a   1.000
_cell.length_b   1.000
_cell.length_c   1.000
_cell.angle_alpha   90.00
_cell.angle_beta   90.00
_cell.angle_gamma   90.00
#
_symmetry.space_group_name_H-M   'P 1'
#
loop_
_entity.id
_entity.type
_entity.pdbx_description
1 polymer ?
#
loop_
_entity_poly.entity_id
_entity_poly.type
_entity_poly.pdbx_seq_one_letter_code
_entity_poly.pdbx_strand_id
1 'polypeptide(L)'
;MTIAQIELEELSVGADYEKVANRFRPIFEKIAQGAIQREKERILPFEPIQWLKEAKLGAVRIPRKYGGDGVSLPQLFQLLAELAEADSNIVQALRGHFAFVEDRLVAHKEHSQEVWFKRFVQGDLVGNAWTEVGNVQIGDVVTRVTKDASGNLVVNGEKYYSTGSIFADWIDLFAYDEVNDRHVIAAIYRHETGVSVIDDWDGFGQKTTGSGTLKVHQVHLPASHLIPFDQRFKYQTAFYQVVHLATLTGIARAAVETFSQEIRERKRIFSHGNGDLVRHDPQVLQVVGKASAQAYASEAITLKTAEALQKAYESHFAESEVKEHQFNVDAELESAQGQVVISNLVLDLTSQLFNALGASASSQVKQLDRFWRNARTVSSHNPLIYKEKVIGDWEVNRTDLPFVWQIGASPRAKSA
;
A
#
# COMPACT_ATOMS: atom_id res chain seq x y z
N MET A 1 -31.89 -12.15 7.69
CA MET A 1 -30.56 -11.51 7.68
C MET A 1 -30.75 -10.02 7.86
N THR A 2 -29.97 -9.42 8.74
CA THR A 2 -29.88 -7.94 8.83
C THR A 2 -29.14 -7.38 7.62
N ILE A 3 -29.28 -6.08 7.36
CA ILE A 3 -28.54 -5.41 6.27
C ILE A 3 -27.03 -5.64 6.42
N ALA A 4 -26.50 -5.50 7.64
CA ALA A 4 -25.10 -5.76 7.94
C ALA A 4 -24.65 -7.20 7.64
N GLN A 5 -25.51 -8.20 7.85
CA GLN A 5 -25.20 -9.59 7.52
C GLN A 5 -25.13 -9.85 6.01
N ILE A 6 -26.00 -9.19 5.22
CA ILE A 6 -25.97 -9.31 3.75
C ILE A 6 -24.70 -8.67 3.19
N GLU A 7 -24.28 -7.51 3.72
CA GLU A 7 -23.03 -6.85 3.30
C GLU A 7 -21.80 -7.66 3.68
N LEU A 8 -21.77 -8.22 4.87
CA LEU A 8 -20.71 -9.10 5.32
C LEU A 8 -20.57 -10.31 4.39
N GLU A 9 -21.68 -10.99 4.07
CA GLU A 9 -21.67 -12.14 3.16
C GLU A 9 -21.17 -11.74 1.77
N GLU A 10 -21.62 -10.60 1.24
CA GLU A 10 -21.13 -10.08 -0.05
C GLU A 10 -19.62 -9.87 -0.06
N LEU A 11 -19.08 -9.19 0.95
CA LEU A 11 -17.66 -8.86 1.06
C LEU A 11 -16.78 -10.05 1.45
N SER A 12 -17.37 -11.13 1.99
CA SER A 12 -16.69 -12.39 2.28
C SER A 12 -16.59 -13.28 1.05
N VAL A 13 -17.67 -13.42 0.31
CA VAL A 13 -17.70 -14.20 -0.95
C VAL A 13 -16.97 -13.45 -2.06
N GLY A 14 -17.12 -12.13 -2.09
CA GLY A 14 -16.55 -11.26 -3.11
C GLY A 14 -17.38 -11.20 -4.39
N ALA A 15 -16.80 -10.59 -5.41
CA ALA A 15 -17.39 -10.41 -6.73
C ALA A 15 -16.95 -11.50 -7.72
N ASP A 16 -17.52 -11.50 -8.92
CA ASP A 16 -16.91 -12.15 -10.08
C ASP A 16 -15.62 -11.42 -10.43
N TYR A 17 -14.49 -11.97 -9.96
CA TYR A 17 -13.17 -11.33 -10.07
C TYR A 17 -12.82 -10.99 -11.52
N GLU A 18 -12.99 -11.93 -12.45
CA GLU A 18 -12.62 -11.71 -13.86
C GLU A 18 -13.46 -10.57 -14.48
N LYS A 19 -14.73 -10.49 -14.14
CA LYS A 19 -15.58 -9.39 -14.60
C LYS A 19 -15.10 -8.04 -14.08
N VAL A 20 -14.67 -7.96 -12.82
CA VAL A 20 -14.12 -6.74 -12.24
C VAL A 20 -12.76 -6.42 -12.84
N ALA A 21 -11.83 -7.37 -12.87
CA ALA A 21 -10.46 -7.18 -13.37
C ALA A 21 -10.42 -6.77 -14.85
N ASN A 22 -11.26 -7.38 -15.68
CA ASN A 22 -11.34 -7.08 -17.13
C ASN A 22 -11.76 -5.63 -17.43
N ARG A 23 -12.41 -4.94 -16.48
CA ARG A 23 -12.68 -3.50 -16.61
C ARG A 23 -11.40 -2.67 -16.46
N PHE A 24 -10.45 -3.11 -15.65
CA PHE A 24 -9.24 -2.36 -15.32
C PHE A 24 -8.03 -2.75 -16.18
N ARG A 25 -7.92 -3.99 -16.64
CA ARG A 25 -6.76 -4.48 -17.42
C ARG A 25 -6.38 -3.60 -18.60
N PRO A 26 -7.31 -3.08 -19.44
CA PRO A 26 -6.95 -2.15 -20.50
C PRO A 26 -6.35 -0.83 -20.00
N ILE A 27 -6.77 -0.38 -18.80
CA ILE A 27 -6.19 0.81 -18.15
C ILE A 27 -4.79 0.48 -17.64
N PHE A 28 -4.59 -0.70 -17.04
CA PHE A 28 -3.29 -1.15 -16.56
C PHE A 28 -2.29 -1.29 -17.73
N GLU A 29 -2.69 -1.82 -18.86
CA GLU A 29 -1.87 -1.85 -20.09
C GLU A 29 -1.46 -0.45 -20.53
N LYS A 30 -2.40 0.48 -20.56
CA LYS A 30 -2.12 1.89 -20.88
C LYS A 30 -1.15 2.53 -19.87
N ILE A 31 -1.28 2.23 -18.58
CA ILE A 31 -0.37 2.67 -17.52
C ILE A 31 1.04 2.12 -17.74
N ALA A 32 1.16 0.82 -18.05
CA ALA A 32 2.43 0.14 -18.27
C ALA A 32 3.24 0.76 -19.42
N GLN A 33 2.58 1.18 -20.51
CA GLN A 33 3.23 1.81 -21.66
C GLN A 33 4.02 3.08 -21.29
N GLY A 34 3.58 3.85 -20.30
CA GLY A 34 4.25 5.07 -19.85
C GLY A 34 5.19 4.88 -18.65
N ALA A 35 5.27 3.69 -18.04
CA ALA A 35 5.96 3.48 -16.76
C ALA A 35 7.46 3.77 -16.83
N ILE A 36 8.15 3.37 -17.90
CA ILE A 36 9.60 3.63 -18.09
C ILE A 36 9.87 5.13 -18.14
N GLN A 37 9.06 5.89 -18.88
CA GLN A 37 9.26 7.33 -19.01
C GLN A 37 9.00 8.06 -17.70
N ARG A 38 7.91 7.70 -16.99
CA ARG A 38 7.62 8.26 -15.67
C ARG A 38 8.77 8.01 -14.69
N GLU A 39 9.28 6.78 -14.64
CA GLU A 39 10.40 6.42 -13.76
C GLU A 39 11.68 7.21 -14.11
N LYS A 40 12.01 7.30 -15.40
CA LYS A 40 13.22 7.98 -15.90
C LYS A 40 13.20 9.49 -15.65
N GLU A 41 12.07 10.12 -15.93
CA GLU A 41 11.91 11.57 -15.89
C GLU A 41 11.27 12.07 -14.61
N ARG A 42 10.92 11.17 -13.69
CA ARG A 42 10.22 11.45 -12.43
C ARG A 42 8.90 12.20 -12.66
N ILE A 43 8.11 11.74 -13.65
CA ILE A 43 6.80 12.33 -13.95
C ILE A 43 5.76 11.71 -13.01
N LEU A 44 5.11 12.55 -12.21
CA LEU A 44 4.03 12.12 -11.33
C LEU A 44 2.82 11.58 -12.11
N PRO A 45 2.22 10.45 -11.72
CA PRO A 45 1.17 9.76 -12.48
C PRO A 45 -0.24 10.37 -12.31
N PHE A 46 -0.38 11.70 -12.46
CA PHE A 46 -1.68 12.36 -12.33
C PHE A 46 -2.72 11.80 -13.33
N GLU A 47 -2.35 11.68 -14.59
CA GLU A 47 -3.24 11.19 -15.63
C GLU A 47 -3.59 9.70 -15.43
N PRO A 48 -2.63 8.78 -15.18
CA PRO A 48 -2.94 7.41 -14.79
C PRO A 48 -3.90 7.27 -13.60
N ILE A 49 -3.69 8.06 -12.56
CA ILE A 49 -4.58 8.05 -11.38
C ILE A 49 -5.97 8.58 -11.74
N GLN A 50 -6.07 9.59 -12.62
CA GLN A 50 -7.34 10.08 -13.10
C GLN A 50 -8.13 9.00 -13.86
N TRP A 51 -7.48 8.20 -14.73
CA TRP A 51 -8.14 7.06 -15.39
C TRP A 51 -8.68 6.04 -14.40
N LEU A 52 -7.94 5.76 -13.31
CA LEU A 52 -8.37 4.84 -12.25
C LEU A 52 -9.54 5.43 -11.43
N LYS A 53 -9.54 6.74 -11.18
CA LYS A 53 -10.68 7.44 -10.53
C LYS A 53 -11.96 7.32 -11.37
N GLU A 54 -11.87 7.61 -12.67
CA GLU A 54 -12.98 7.51 -13.62
C GLU A 54 -13.53 6.08 -13.74
N ALA A 55 -12.65 5.08 -13.69
CA ALA A 55 -13.02 3.67 -13.65
C ALA A 55 -13.50 3.19 -12.29
N LYS A 56 -13.48 4.06 -11.26
CA LYS A 56 -13.91 3.78 -9.88
C LYS A 56 -13.09 2.68 -9.17
N LEU A 57 -11.79 2.59 -9.45
CA LEU A 57 -10.92 1.63 -8.78
C LEU A 57 -10.98 1.80 -7.25
N GLY A 58 -11.03 3.04 -6.74
CA GLY A 58 -11.11 3.33 -5.32
C GLY A 58 -12.36 2.78 -4.62
N ALA A 59 -13.41 2.43 -5.37
CA ALA A 59 -14.67 1.94 -4.81
C ALA A 59 -14.89 0.43 -4.96
N VAL A 60 -13.91 -0.33 -5.48
CA VAL A 60 -14.09 -1.79 -5.75
C VAL A 60 -14.49 -2.58 -4.51
N ARG A 61 -14.00 -2.19 -3.34
CA ARG A 61 -14.31 -2.83 -2.06
C ARG A 61 -15.68 -2.43 -1.49
N ILE A 62 -16.28 -1.33 -1.94
CA ILE A 62 -17.58 -0.85 -1.46
C ILE A 62 -18.68 -1.82 -1.90
N PRO A 63 -19.65 -2.17 -1.02
CA PRO A 63 -20.76 -3.05 -1.37
C PRO A 63 -21.58 -2.54 -2.58
N ARG A 64 -22.08 -3.46 -3.39
CA ARG A 64 -22.80 -3.17 -4.65
C ARG A 64 -24.01 -2.28 -4.45
N LYS A 65 -24.72 -2.42 -3.32
CA LYS A 65 -25.89 -1.58 -3.03
C LYS A 65 -25.54 -0.08 -2.91
N TYR A 66 -24.28 0.25 -2.61
CA TYR A 66 -23.78 1.63 -2.56
C TYR A 66 -23.08 2.05 -3.86
N GLY A 67 -22.99 1.17 -4.85
CA GLY A 67 -22.43 1.44 -6.17
C GLY A 67 -20.97 1.04 -6.36
N GLY A 68 -20.39 0.26 -5.43
CA GLY A 68 -19.11 -0.40 -5.59
C GLY A 68 -19.21 -1.76 -6.27
N ASP A 69 -18.15 -2.58 -6.19
CA ASP A 69 -18.11 -3.92 -6.78
C ASP A 69 -18.26 -5.05 -5.75
N GLY A 70 -18.06 -4.77 -4.48
CA GLY A 70 -18.14 -5.77 -3.40
C GLY A 70 -17.05 -6.82 -3.43
N VAL A 71 -15.81 -6.47 -3.85
CA VAL A 71 -14.70 -7.44 -3.87
C VAL A 71 -14.27 -7.83 -2.45
N SER A 72 -13.84 -9.08 -2.26
CA SER A 72 -13.20 -9.54 -1.03
C SER A 72 -11.78 -8.99 -0.90
N LEU A 73 -11.17 -9.10 0.30
CA LEU A 73 -9.77 -8.66 0.49
C LEU A 73 -8.78 -9.45 -0.39
N PRO A 74 -8.85 -10.78 -0.53
CA PRO A 74 -8.01 -11.50 -1.49
C PRO A 74 -8.14 -10.96 -2.92
N GLN A 75 -9.35 -10.65 -3.38
CA GLN A 75 -9.60 -10.10 -4.71
C GLN A 75 -9.04 -8.67 -4.84
N LEU A 76 -9.16 -7.83 -3.82
CA LEU A 76 -8.55 -6.51 -3.80
C LEU A 76 -7.03 -6.60 -3.98
N PHE A 77 -6.36 -7.45 -3.19
CA PHE A 77 -4.91 -7.54 -3.26
C PHE A 77 -4.41 -8.23 -4.53
N GLN A 78 -5.18 -9.13 -5.11
CA GLN A 78 -4.92 -9.66 -6.45
C GLN A 78 -4.98 -8.55 -7.51
N LEU A 79 -6.00 -7.70 -7.48
CA LEU A 79 -6.15 -6.57 -8.40
C LEU A 79 -5.04 -5.52 -8.22
N LEU A 80 -4.63 -5.27 -6.97
CA LEU A 80 -3.50 -4.37 -6.68
C LEU A 80 -2.17 -4.94 -7.17
N ALA A 81 -1.97 -6.25 -7.13
CA ALA A 81 -0.78 -6.88 -7.71
C ALA A 81 -0.76 -6.74 -9.25
N GLU A 82 -1.90 -6.89 -9.94
CA GLU A 82 -2.00 -6.63 -11.39
C GLU A 82 -1.71 -5.14 -11.72
N LEU A 83 -2.20 -4.20 -10.91
CA LEU A 83 -1.87 -2.79 -11.09
C LEU A 83 -0.38 -2.51 -10.81
N ALA A 84 0.21 -3.14 -9.80
CA ALA A 84 1.63 -2.98 -9.46
C ALA A 84 2.56 -3.54 -10.55
N GLU A 85 2.12 -4.55 -11.31
CA GLU A 85 2.81 -5.03 -12.50
C GLU A 85 2.88 -3.96 -13.60
N ALA A 86 1.84 -3.16 -13.73
CA ALA A 86 1.82 -2.02 -14.65
C ALA A 86 2.69 -0.84 -14.15
N ASP A 87 2.50 -0.42 -12.90
CA ASP A 87 3.32 0.62 -12.23
C ASP A 87 3.19 0.54 -10.70
N SER A 88 4.22 0.05 -10.04
CA SER A 88 4.24 -0.15 -8.60
C SER A 88 4.11 1.15 -7.77
N ASN A 89 4.51 2.29 -8.33
CA ASN A 89 4.37 3.59 -7.66
C ASN A 89 2.90 3.95 -7.44
N ILE A 90 2.03 3.60 -8.37
CA ILE A 90 0.60 3.93 -8.30
C ILE A 90 -0.06 3.14 -7.16
N VAL A 91 0.24 1.85 -7.02
CA VAL A 91 -0.30 1.05 -5.90
C VAL A 91 0.14 1.63 -4.55
N GLN A 92 1.42 1.97 -4.43
CA GLN A 92 1.94 2.59 -3.22
C GLN A 92 1.27 3.95 -2.94
N ALA A 93 1.03 4.77 -3.96
CA ALA A 93 0.30 6.04 -3.82
C ALA A 93 -1.15 5.84 -3.34
N LEU A 94 -1.81 4.76 -3.75
CA LEU A 94 -3.20 4.44 -3.37
C LEU A 94 -3.33 3.68 -2.03
N ARG A 95 -2.22 3.30 -1.39
CA ARG A 95 -2.21 2.53 -0.15
C ARG A 95 -3.07 3.16 0.96
N GLY A 96 -2.93 4.46 1.18
CA GLY A 96 -3.71 5.20 2.17
C GLY A 96 -5.21 5.17 1.89
N HIS A 97 -5.58 5.26 0.62
CA HIS A 97 -6.98 5.22 0.19
C HIS A 97 -7.65 3.90 0.56
N PHE A 98 -7.06 2.77 0.18
CA PHE A 98 -7.66 1.46 0.47
C PHE A 98 -7.73 1.16 1.97
N ALA A 99 -6.74 1.60 2.75
CA ALA A 99 -6.80 1.48 4.20
C ALA A 99 -7.90 2.35 4.82
N PHE A 100 -8.13 3.56 4.28
CA PHE A 100 -9.21 4.41 4.74
C PHE A 100 -10.60 3.86 4.34
N VAL A 101 -10.72 3.28 3.13
CA VAL A 101 -11.94 2.56 2.71
C VAL A 101 -12.26 1.41 3.67
N GLU A 102 -11.27 0.58 3.99
CA GLU A 102 -11.45 -0.55 4.92
C GLU A 102 -11.86 -0.07 6.31
N ASP A 103 -11.23 0.99 6.81
CA ASP A 103 -11.59 1.62 8.08
C ASP A 103 -13.06 2.08 8.09
N ARG A 104 -13.55 2.66 7.00
CA ARG A 104 -14.95 3.08 6.90
C ARG A 104 -15.91 1.89 6.77
N LEU A 105 -15.50 0.80 6.13
CA LEU A 105 -16.30 -0.42 6.06
C LEU A 105 -16.46 -1.06 7.44
N VAL A 106 -15.38 -1.15 8.21
CA VAL A 106 -15.42 -1.68 9.59
C VAL A 106 -16.28 -0.77 10.48
N ALA A 107 -16.07 0.54 10.45
CA ALA A 107 -16.85 1.50 11.24
C ALA A 107 -18.34 1.55 10.87
N HIS A 108 -18.72 1.08 9.68
CA HIS A 108 -20.12 1.08 9.21
C HIS A 108 -21.02 0.14 10.03
N LYS A 109 -20.43 -0.83 10.74
CA LYS A 109 -21.15 -1.69 11.69
C LYS A 109 -21.84 -0.89 12.78
N GLU A 110 -21.16 0.12 13.34
CA GLU A 110 -21.63 0.90 14.48
C GLU A 110 -22.32 2.21 14.05
N HIS A 111 -21.78 2.85 13.02
CA HIS A 111 -22.25 4.16 12.55
C HIS A 111 -22.20 4.23 11.02
N SER A 112 -23.31 4.62 10.39
CA SER A 112 -23.40 4.73 8.94
C SER A 112 -22.24 5.55 8.34
N GLN A 113 -21.55 4.95 7.35
CA GLN A 113 -20.46 5.55 6.59
C GLN A 113 -20.86 5.85 5.13
N GLU A 114 -22.16 5.87 4.81
CA GLU A 114 -22.68 6.07 3.44
C GLU A 114 -22.18 7.37 2.80
N VAL A 115 -21.90 8.41 3.60
CA VAL A 115 -21.31 9.67 3.11
C VAL A 115 -19.94 9.42 2.48
N TRP A 116 -19.10 8.58 3.11
CA TRP A 116 -17.80 8.21 2.58
C TRP A 116 -17.92 7.26 1.39
N PHE A 117 -18.81 6.27 1.46
CA PHE A 117 -19.05 5.35 0.35
C PHE A 117 -19.47 6.10 -0.93
N LYS A 118 -20.35 7.10 -0.79
CA LYS A 118 -20.75 7.95 -1.90
C LYS A 118 -19.57 8.71 -2.50
N ARG A 119 -18.68 9.28 -1.68
CA ARG A 119 -17.47 9.98 -2.13
C ARG A 119 -16.57 9.02 -2.94
N PHE A 120 -16.29 7.81 -2.42
CA PHE A 120 -15.45 6.83 -3.10
C PHE A 120 -16.05 6.39 -4.44
N VAL A 121 -17.36 6.16 -4.51
CA VAL A 121 -18.06 5.80 -5.75
C VAL A 121 -18.10 6.96 -6.76
N GLN A 122 -18.01 8.20 -6.29
CA GLN A 122 -17.86 9.39 -7.15
C GLN A 122 -16.41 9.57 -7.64
N GLY A 123 -15.47 8.80 -7.14
CA GLY A 123 -14.08 8.79 -7.54
C GLY A 123 -13.13 9.54 -6.59
N ASP A 124 -13.62 10.00 -5.43
CA ASP A 124 -12.73 10.63 -4.45
C ASP A 124 -11.70 9.62 -3.93
N LEU A 125 -10.46 10.06 -3.84
CA LEU A 125 -9.35 9.32 -3.25
C LEU A 125 -8.90 9.96 -1.94
N VAL A 126 -8.32 9.14 -1.06
CA VAL A 126 -7.75 9.56 0.23
C VAL A 126 -6.25 9.27 0.24
N GLY A 127 -5.42 10.29 0.45
CA GLY A 127 -4.00 10.13 0.76
C GLY A 127 -3.79 9.93 2.26
N ASN A 128 -2.59 9.60 2.69
CA ASN A 128 -2.29 9.51 4.12
C ASN A 128 -1.09 10.37 4.52
N ALA A 129 -1.14 10.92 5.74
CA ALA A 129 -0.08 11.74 6.30
C ALA A 129 0.01 11.54 7.82
N TRP A 130 0.85 10.60 8.25
CA TRP A 130 0.91 10.20 9.67
C TRP A 130 2.23 10.56 10.33
N THR A 131 3.36 10.38 9.61
CA THR A 131 4.70 10.48 10.18
C THR A 131 5.15 11.92 10.29
N GLU A 132 5.69 12.26 11.45
CA GLU A 132 6.40 13.52 11.71
C GLU A 132 7.90 13.26 11.67
N VAL A 133 8.67 14.25 11.22
CA VAL A 133 10.13 14.18 11.15
C VAL A 133 10.77 15.10 12.20
N GLY A 134 12.04 14.89 12.48
CA GLY A 134 12.79 15.65 13.47
C GLY A 134 12.81 14.96 14.84
N ASN A 135 12.98 15.74 15.90
CA ASN A 135 13.17 15.25 17.28
C ASN A 135 11.84 15.03 18.03
N VAL A 136 10.78 14.61 17.35
CA VAL A 136 9.50 14.24 17.98
C VAL A 136 9.70 12.94 18.76
N GLN A 137 9.32 12.92 20.04
CA GLN A 137 9.48 11.73 20.88
C GLN A 137 8.50 10.62 20.47
N ILE A 138 8.89 9.35 20.72
CA ILE A 138 8.00 8.21 20.49
C ILE A 138 6.70 8.41 21.29
N GLY A 139 5.57 8.30 20.58
CA GLY A 139 4.23 8.47 21.16
C GLY A 139 3.73 9.90 21.23
N ASP A 140 4.56 10.89 20.91
CA ASP A 140 4.13 12.29 20.80
C ASP A 140 3.67 12.63 19.37
N VAL A 141 2.78 13.58 19.25
CA VAL A 141 2.26 14.09 17.97
C VAL A 141 2.26 15.61 18.05
N VAL A 142 2.96 16.27 17.12
CA VAL A 142 3.06 17.73 17.08
C VAL A 142 1.91 18.37 16.30
N THR A 143 1.33 17.65 15.35
CA THR A 143 0.15 18.08 14.62
C THR A 143 -1.05 18.12 15.57
N ARG A 144 -1.68 19.30 15.71
CA ARG A 144 -2.73 19.57 16.70
C ARG A 144 -4.05 20.00 16.06
N VAL A 145 -5.14 19.46 16.60
CA VAL A 145 -6.49 20.01 16.42
C VAL A 145 -6.83 20.85 17.64
N THR A 146 -7.15 22.11 17.41
CA THR A 146 -7.45 23.11 18.45
C THR A 146 -8.72 23.87 18.08
N LYS A 147 -9.13 24.84 18.91
CA LYS A 147 -10.19 25.81 18.56
C LYS A 147 -9.57 27.14 18.21
N ASP A 148 -10.10 27.77 17.14
CA ASP A 148 -9.79 29.17 16.83
C ASP A 148 -10.50 30.14 17.79
N ALA A 149 -10.28 31.45 17.63
CA ALA A 149 -10.90 32.49 18.44
C ALA A 149 -12.44 32.51 18.36
N SER A 150 -13.02 31.93 17.32
CA SER A 150 -14.47 31.80 17.08
C SER A 150 -15.04 30.50 17.61
N GLY A 151 -14.19 29.59 18.14
CA GLY A 151 -14.58 28.28 18.67
C GLY A 151 -14.66 27.17 17.64
N ASN A 152 -14.28 27.42 16.37
CA ASN A 152 -14.26 26.41 15.32
C ASN A 152 -13.02 25.51 15.45
N LEU A 153 -13.15 24.25 15.06
CA LEU A 153 -11.99 23.33 15.01
C LEU A 153 -11.07 23.69 13.85
N VAL A 154 -9.77 23.77 14.17
CA VAL A 154 -8.70 24.01 13.21
C VAL A 154 -7.56 23.03 13.44
N VAL A 155 -6.90 22.59 12.37
CA VAL A 155 -5.71 21.75 12.45
C VAL A 155 -4.47 22.49 11.95
N ASN A 156 -3.36 22.29 12.68
CA ASN A 156 -2.05 22.85 12.37
C ASN A 156 -0.99 21.76 12.49
N GLY A 157 -0.03 21.71 11.59
CA GLY A 157 1.10 20.78 11.65
C GLY A 157 1.81 20.56 10.35
N GLU A 158 2.80 19.68 10.38
CA GLU A 158 3.59 19.26 9.24
C GLU A 158 3.83 17.76 9.30
N LYS A 159 3.69 17.08 8.16
CA LYS A 159 3.97 15.66 8.00
C LYS A 159 4.95 15.44 6.86
N TYR A 160 5.72 14.36 6.95
CA TYR A 160 6.51 13.84 5.86
C TYR A 160 6.09 12.40 5.54
N TYR A 161 6.41 11.91 4.35
CA TYR A 161 5.85 10.67 3.79
C TYR A 161 4.33 10.74 3.58
N SER A 162 3.84 11.89 3.09
CA SER A 162 2.41 12.11 2.77
C SER A 162 2.01 11.37 1.47
N THR A 163 2.32 10.07 1.41
CA THR A 163 2.21 9.22 0.23
C THR A 163 0.81 9.29 -0.38
N GLY A 164 0.74 9.61 -1.68
CA GLY A 164 -0.50 9.69 -2.43
C GLY A 164 -1.33 10.96 -2.20
N SER A 165 -1.04 11.75 -1.16
CA SER A 165 -1.85 12.94 -0.81
C SER A 165 -1.86 13.99 -1.93
N ILE A 166 -0.83 14.07 -2.76
CA ILE A 166 -0.76 15.01 -3.88
C ILE A 166 -1.80 14.69 -4.97
N PHE A 167 -2.24 13.45 -5.09
CA PHE A 167 -3.23 12.97 -6.06
C PHE A 167 -4.65 12.88 -5.49
N ALA A 168 -4.78 12.96 -4.17
CA ALA A 168 -6.01 12.69 -3.45
C ALA A 168 -6.94 13.90 -3.36
N ASP A 169 -8.21 13.65 -3.06
CA ASP A 169 -9.23 14.66 -2.75
C ASP A 169 -9.30 14.90 -1.25
N TRP A 170 -9.01 13.87 -0.46
CA TRP A 170 -8.99 13.89 1.00
C TRP A 170 -7.66 13.39 1.54
N ILE A 171 -7.34 13.76 2.76
CA ILE A 171 -6.12 13.34 3.46
C ILE A 171 -6.49 12.77 4.83
N ASP A 172 -6.10 11.52 5.08
CA ASP A 172 -6.09 10.84 6.37
C ASP A 172 -4.88 11.38 7.16
N LEU A 173 -5.12 12.42 7.97
CA LEU A 173 -4.10 13.14 8.73
C LEU A 173 -4.11 12.71 10.19
N PHE A 174 -3.03 12.07 10.66
CA PHE A 174 -2.88 11.73 12.08
C PHE A 174 -2.55 12.97 12.91
N ALA A 175 -3.35 13.25 13.95
CA ALA A 175 -3.24 14.43 14.80
C ALA A 175 -3.59 14.12 16.26
N TYR A 176 -3.26 15.04 17.15
CA TYR A 176 -3.75 15.04 18.52
C TYR A 176 -4.83 16.11 18.70
N ASP A 177 -6.00 15.68 19.15
CA ASP A 177 -7.15 16.55 19.44
C ASP A 177 -7.03 17.08 20.87
N GLU A 178 -6.53 18.31 21.03
CA GLU A 178 -6.39 18.96 22.33
C GLU A 178 -7.74 19.30 22.99
N VAL A 179 -8.83 19.35 22.22
CA VAL A 179 -10.16 19.66 22.75
C VAL A 179 -10.74 18.47 23.52
N ASN A 180 -10.48 17.25 23.04
CA ASN A 180 -11.01 16.00 23.59
C ASN A 180 -9.92 15.10 24.19
N ASP A 181 -8.68 15.56 24.27
CA ASP A 181 -7.52 14.86 24.86
C ASP A 181 -7.30 13.45 24.30
N ARG A 182 -7.22 13.32 22.95
CA ARG A 182 -7.10 12.02 22.27
C ARG A 182 -6.40 12.11 20.91
N HIS A 183 -5.84 10.99 20.46
CA HIS A 183 -5.37 10.84 19.09
C HIS A 183 -6.54 10.66 18.12
N VAL A 184 -6.44 11.30 16.96
CA VAL A 184 -7.48 11.26 15.92
C VAL A 184 -6.88 11.17 14.53
N ILE A 185 -7.69 10.71 13.59
CA ILE A 185 -7.53 11.03 12.19
C ILE A 185 -8.42 12.24 11.88
N ALA A 186 -7.79 13.31 11.44
CA ALA A 186 -8.46 14.46 10.85
C ALA A 186 -8.58 14.22 9.33
N ALA A 187 -9.79 13.90 8.85
CA ALA A 187 -10.04 13.76 7.42
C ALA A 187 -10.23 15.15 6.81
N ILE A 188 -9.17 15.70 6.21
CA ILE A 188 -9.17 17.04 5.64
C ILE A 188 -9.34 17.01 4.12
N TYR A 189 -10.06 18.00 3.57
CA TYR A 189 -10.15 18.19 2.14
C TYR A 189 -8.83 18.77 1.61
N ARG A 190 -8.23 18.11 0.61
CA ARG A 190 -6.88 18.46 0.13
C ARG A 190 -6.80 19.88 -0.43
N HIS A 191 -7.89 20.39 -1.02
CA HIS A 191 -7.94 21.71 -1.62
C HIS A 191 -8.47 22.81 -0.66
N GLU A 192 -8.57 22.49 0.64
CA GLU A 192 -8.95 23.47 1.65
C GLU A 192 -7.87 24.52 1.82
N THR A 193 -8.29 25.77 2.13
CA THR A 193 -7.34 26.85 2.43
C THR A 193 -6.44 26.47 3.60
N GLY A 194 -5.13 26.64 3.43
CA GLY A 194 -4.13 26.28 4.44
C GLY A 194 -3.52 24.89 4.25
N VAL A 195 -3.97 24.09 3.28
CA VAL A 195 -3.37 22.79 2.92
C VAL A 195 -2.34 22.99 1.81
N SER A 196 -1.11 22.51 2.03
CA SER A 196 -0.04 22.51 1.02
C SER A 196 0.63 21.14 0.96
N VAL A 197 0.64 20.51 -0.22
CA VAL A 197 1.32 19.23 -0.48
C VAL A 197 2.47 19.49 -1.41
N ILE A 198 3.69 19.13 -1.01
CA ILE A 198 4.95 19.44 -1.70
C ILE A 198 5.53 18.14 -2.26
N ASP A 199 5.95 18.15 -3.53
CA ASP A 199 6.61 17.02 -4.18
C ASP A 199 8.13 17.09 -3.98
N ASP A 200 8.59 16.79 -2.77
CA ASP A 200 9.99 16.81 -2.35
C ASP A 200 10.53 15.43 -1.92
N TRP A 201 9.87 14.33 -2.33
CA TRP A 201 10.38 12.98 -2.15
C TRP A 201 11.65 12.74 -2.97
N ASP A 202 12.75 12.36 -2.31
CA ASP A 202 14.08 12.17 -2.91
C ASP A 202 14.59 10.72 -2.86
N GLY A 203 13.73 9.75 -2.53
CA GLY A 203 14.10 8.33 -2.50
C GLY A 203 14.56 7.80 -3.85
N PHE A 204 15.54 6.88 -3.84
CA PHE A 204 16.08 6.29 -5.08
C PHE A 204 15.10 5.35 -5.80
N GLY A 205 14.04 4.90 -5.13
CA GLY A 205 12.94 4.12 -5.70
C GLY A 205 11.58 4.66 -5.25
N GLN A 206 10.51 4.15 -5.86
CA GLN A 206 9.15 4.67 -5.64
C GLN A 206 9.08 6.18 -5.86
N LYS A 207 9.76 6.65 -6.91
CA LYS A 207 10.04 8.06 -7.15
C LYS A 207 8.81 8.92 -7.44
N THR A 208 7.73 8.29 -7.90
CA THR A 208 6.54 8.99 -8.38
C THR A 208 5.31 8.77 -7.51
N THR A 209 5.50 8.36 -6.25
CA THR A 209 4.43 8.14 -5.27
C THR A 209 3.88 9.41 -4.63
N GLY A 210 4.54 10.56 -4.84
CA GLY A 210 4.16 11.81 -4.17
C GLY A 210 4.28 11.73 -2.64
N SER A 211 5.33 11.05 -2.13
CA SER A 211 5.55 10.81 -0.69
C SER A 211 6.24 11.98 0.04
N GLY A 212 6.03 13.20 -0.39
CA GLY A 212 6.71 14.38 0.14
C GLY A 212 6.09 14.98 1.41
N THR A 213 6.28 16.27 1.56
CA THR A 213 5.82 17.06 2.72
C THR A 213 4.36 17.50 2.58
N LEU A 214 3.61 17.37 3.67
CA LEU A 214 2.30 18.00 3.86
C LEU A 214 2.42 19.08 4.95
N LYS A 215 1.93 20.29 4.67
CA LYS A 215 1.76 21.36 5.65
C LYS A 215 0.29 21.73 5.77
N VAL A 216 -0.17 21.88 7.00
CA VAL A 216 -1.52 22.35 7.32
C VAL A 216 -1.42 23.54 8.28
N HIS A 217 -2.09 24.63 7.91
CA HIS A 217 -2.09 25.86 8.70
C HIS A 217 -3.50 26.42 8.79
N GLN A 218 -4.06 26.47 10.02
CA GLN A 218 -5.40 26.98 10.30
C GLN A 218 -6.47 26.33 9.38
N VAL A 219 -6.35 25.02 9.12
CA VAL A 219 -7.31 24.32 8.27
C VAL A 219 -8.56 24.01 9.08
N HIS A 220 -9.69 24.57 8.68
CA HIS A 220 -11.00 24.34 9.32
C HIS A 220 -11.53 22.94 8.96
N LEU A 221 -12.13 22.27 9.95
CA LEU A 221 -12.80 20.99 9.74
C LEU A 221 -14.00 20.82 10.70
N PRO A 222 -15.08 20.17 10.22
CA PRO A 222 -16.20 19.83 11.09
C PRO A 222 -15.83 18.69 12.05
N ALA A 223 -16.45 18.65 13.22
CA ALA A 223 -16.21 17.58 14.22
C ALA A 223 -16.49 16.17 13.66
N SER A 224 -17.38 16.03 12.69
CA SER A 224 -17.69 14.76 12.01
C SER A 224 -16.54 14.22 11.14
N HIS A 225 -15.51 15.02 10.89
CA HIS A 225 -14.29 14.61 10.18
C HIS A 225 -13.16 14.21 11.14
N LEU A 226 -13.38 14.28 12.46
CA LEU A 226 -12.46 13.74 13.46
C LEU A 226 -12.86 12.31 13.80
N ILE A 227 -11.98 11.37 13.46
CA ILE A 227 -12.17 9.94 13.69
C ILE A 227 -11.23 9.55 14.84
N PRO A 228 -11.75 9.08 15.99
CA PRO A 228 -10.91 8.59 17.09
C PRO A 228 -9.97 7.49 16.60
N PHE A 229 -8.68 7.61 16.91
CA PHE A 229 -7.67 6.67 16.38
C PHE A 229 -7.81 5.27 16.98
N ASP A 230 -8.27 5.16 18.21
CA ASP A 230 -8.55 3.91 18.93
C ASP A 230 -9.76 3.14 18.37
N GLN A 231 -10.60 3.81 17.55
CA GLN A 231 -11.75 3.20 16.88
C GLN A 231 -11.42 2.70 15.46
N ARG A 232 -10.18 2.86 15.01
CA ARG A 232 -9.77 2.31 13.70
C ARG A 232 -9.75 0.78 13.72
N PHE A 233 -9.88 0.20 12.53
CA PHE A 233 -9.83 -1.25 12.40
C PHE A 233 -8.52 -1.84 12.93
N LYS A 234 -8.61 -2.94 13.70
CA LYS A 234 -7.50 -3.48 14.49
C LYS A 234 -6.34 -4.02 13.63
N TYR A 235 -6.65 -4.61 12.47
CA TYR A 235 -5.66 -5.17 11.53
C TYR A 235 -5.09 -4.13 10.54
N GLN A 236 -5.12 -2.84 10.86
CA GLN A 236 -4.66 -1.79 9.96
C GLN A 236 -3.17 -1.93 9.59
N THR A 237 -2.31 -2.31 10.54
CA THR A 237 -0.87 -2.49 10.29
C THR A 237 -0.62 -3.63 9.32
N ALA A 238 -1.28 -4.77 9.53
CA ALA A 238 -1.24 -5.89 8.59
C ALA A 238 -1.79 -5.51 7.21
N PHE A 239 -2.90 -4.75 7.14
CA PHE A 239 -3.47 -4.29 5.88
C PHE A 239 -2.47 -3.44 5.08
N TYR A 240 -1.87 -2.42 5.71
CA TYR A 240 -0.82 -1.61 5.06
C TYR A 240 0.34 -2.47 4.57
N GLN A 241 0.72 -3.48 5.35
CA GLN A 241 1.79 -4.39 4.97
C GLN A 241 1.42 -5.24 3.76
N VAL A 242 0.19 -5.76 3.66
CA VAL A 242 -0.25 -6.59 2.52
C VAL A 242 -0.34 -5.77 1.22
N VAL A 243 -0.63 -4.46 1.27
CA VAL A 243 -0.47 -3.57 0.10
C VAL A 243 0.99 -3.58 -0.39
N HIS A 244 1.98 -3.55 0.52
CA HIS A 244 3.38 -3.67 0.14
C HIS A 244 3.71 -5.04 -0.47
N LEU A 245 3.12 -6.13 0.06
CA LEU A 245 3.31 -7.47 -0.51
C LEU A 245 2.74 -7.56 -1.93
N ALA A 246 1.55 -7.02 -2.17
CA ALA A 246 0.95 -6.94 -3.51
C ALA A 246 1.81 -6.08 -4.46
N THR A 247 2.37 -4.97 -3.96
CA THR A 247 3.28 -4.12 -4.72
C THR A 247 4.56 -4.87 -5.11
N LEU A 248 5.18 -5.61 -4.18
CA LEU A 248 6.36 -6.43 -4.43
C LEU A 248 6.06 -7.57 -5.41
N THR A 249 4.90 -8.21 -5.28
CA THR A 249 4.44 -9.27 -6.20
C THR A 249 4.31 -8.74 -7.64
N GLY A 250 3.69 -7.57 -7.82
CA GLY A 250 3.60 -6.94 -9.14
C GLY A 250 4.97 -6.56 -9.71
N ILE A 251 5.89 -6.04 -8.90
CA ILE A 251 7.29 -5.78 -9.30
C ILE A 251 7.97 -7.06 -9.78
N ALA A 252 7.79 -8.18 -9.06
CA ALA A 252 8.37 -9.47 -9.41
C ALA A 252 7.85 -9.97 -10.77
N ARG A 253 6.53 -9.94 -10.99
CA ARG A 253 5.89 -10.34 -12.26
C ARG A 253 6.37 -9.47 -13.41
N ALA A 254 6.35 -8.15 -13.24
CA ALA A 254 6.83 -7.19 -14.24
C ALA A 254 8.33 -7.37 -14.58
N ALA A 255 9.16 -7.66 -13.58
CA ALA A 255 10.58 -7.93 -13.80
C ALA A 255 10.78 -9.20 -14.63
N VAL A 256 10.15 -10.31 -14.26
CA VAL A 256 10.25 -11.58 -15.00
C VAL A 256 9.82 -11.39 -16.45
N GLU A 257 8.68 -10.76 -16.72
CA GLU A 257 8.19 -10.55 -18.10
C GLU A 257 9.11 -9.62 -18.88
N THR A 258 9.54 -8.47 -18.30
CA THR A 258 10.41 -7.53 -18.99
C THR A 258 11.76 -8.14 -19.35
N PHE A 259 12.41 -8.85 -18.43
CA PHE A 259 13.68 -9.53 -18.70
C PHE A 259 13.51 -10.69 -19.69
N SER A 260 12.41 -11.42 -19.63
CA SER A 260 12.09 -12.47 -20.60
C SER A 260 11.92 -11.91 -22.02
N GLN A 261 11.30 -10.74 -22.15
CA GLN A 261 11.19 -10.06 -23.45
C GLN A 261 12.55 -9.64 -23.98
N GLU A 262 13.39 -9.03 -23.14
CA GLU A 262 14.78 -8.67 -23.51
C GLU A 262 15.60 -9.88 -23.98
N ILE A 263 15.41 -11.04 -23.35
CA ILE A 263 16.07 -12.30 -23.72
C ILE A 263 15.53 -12.82 -25.07
N ARG A 264 14.22 -12.78 -25.30
CA ARG A 264 13.59 -13.21 -26.56
C ARG A 264 14.10 -12.40 -27.75
N GLU A 265 14.29 -11.09 -27.57
CA GLU A 265 14.70 -10.16 -28.63
C GLU A 265 16.23 -10.13 -28.87
N ARG A 266 17.01 -10.65 -27.92
CA ARG A 266 18.48 -10.61 -27.99
C ARG A 266 19.01 -11.53 -29.06
N LYS A 267 19.74 -10.96 -30.05
CA LYS A 267 20.36 -11.69 -31.16
C LYS A 267 21.83 -12.03 -30.92
N ARG A 268 22.52 -11.29 -30.05
CA ARG A 268 23.95 -11.47 -29.78
C ARG A 268 24.16 -12.51 -28.67
N ILE A 269 25.04 -13.47 -28.93
CA ILE A 269 25.44 -14.49 -27.96
C ILE A 269 26.88 -14.23 -27.48
N PHE A 270 27.23 -14.87 -26.36
CA PHE A 270 28.62 -14.96 -25.92
C PHE A 270 29.25 -16.25 -26.45
N SER A 271 30.56 -16.24 -26.73
CA SER A 271 31.33 -17.42 -27.17
C SER A 271 31.30 -18.57 -26.18
N HIS A 272 31.04 -18.30 -24.91
CA HIS A 272 30.89 -19.29 -23.85
C HIS A 272 29.44 -19.73 -23.61
N GLY A 273 28.49 -19.23 -24.40
CA GLY A 273 27.07 -19.61 -24.33
C GLY A 273 26.87 -21.02 -24.88
N ASN A 274 25.83 -21.68 -24.40
CA ASN A 274 25.49 -23.08 -24.74
C ASN A 274 24.31 -23.20 -25.70
N GLY A 275 23.91 -22.10 -26.36
CA GLY A 275 22.82 -22.05 -27.32
C GLY A 275 23.17 -21.18 -28.53
N ASP A 276 22.54 -21.47 -29.65
CA ASP A 276 22.60 -20.66 -30.91
C ASP A 276 21.91 -19.29 -30.77
N LEU A 277 20.97 -19.20 -29.84
CA LEU A 277 20.30 -17.97 -29.41
C LEU A 277 20.29 -17.91 -27.88
N VAL A 278 20.33 -16.71 -27.30
CA VAL A 278 20.30 -16.50 -25.83
C VAL A 278 19.08 -17.19 -25.21
N ARG A 279 17.92 -17.12 -25.87
CA ARG A 279 16.67 -17.77 -25.42
C ARG A 279 16.71 -19.30 -25.41
N HIS A 280 17.71 -19.94 -26.01
CA HIS A 280 17.91 -21.39 -26.02
C HIS A 280 19.03 -21.83 -25.06
N ASP A 281 19.75 -20.88 -24.46
CA ASP A 281 20.83 -21.19 -23.52
C ASP A 281 20.24 -21.72 -22.21
N PRO A 282 20.59 -22.97 -21.81
CA PRO A 282 20.03 -23.60 -20.60
C PRO A 282 20.36 -22.84 -19.31
N GLN A 283 21.51 -22.14 -19.23
CA GLN A 283 21.88 -21.35 -18.05
C GLN A 283 21.03 -20.08 -17.95
N VAL A 284 20.73 -19.42 -19.08
CA VAL A 284 19.80 -18.28 -19.13
C VAL A 284 18.40 -18.71 -18.73
N LEU A 285 17.91 -19.83 -19.29
CA LEU A 285 16.61 -20.39 -18.95
C LEU A 285 16.49 -20.76 -17.47
N GLN A 286 17.59 -21.28 -16.87
CA GLN A 286 17.64 -21.58 -15.44
C GLN A 286 17.47 -20.30 -14.57
N VAL A 287 18.13 -19.19 -14.92
CA VAL A 287 17.99 -17.91 -14.20
C VAL A 287 16.54 -17.42 -14.25
N VAL A 288 15.94 -17.41 -15.45
CA VAL A 288 14.55 -16.98 -15.63
C VAL A 288 13.57 -17.90 -14.91
N GLY A 289 13.78 -19.22 -15.01
CA GLY A 289 12.95 -20.22 -14.33
C GLY A 289 12.95 -20.06 -12.81
N LYS A 290 14.14 -19.81 -12.21
CA LYS A 290 14.24 -19.49 -10.77
C LYS A 290 13.46 -18.23 -10.43
N ALA A 291 13.64 -17.15 -11.18
CA ALA A 291 12.96 -15.89 -10.95
C ALA A 291 11.42 -16.01 -11.07
N SER A 292 10.95 -16.77 -12.07
CA SER A 292 9.52 -17.07 -12.25
C SER A 292 8.94 -17.84 -11.06
N ALA A 293 9.66 -18.84 -10.53
CA ALA A 293 9.23 -19.56 -9.33
C ALA A 293 9.17 -18.67 -8.09
N GLN A 294 10.11 -17.71 -7.95
CA GLN A 294 10.11 -16.74 -6.85
C GLN A 294 8.93 -15.74 -6.98
N ALA A 295 8.58 -15.30 -8.18
CA ALA A 295 7.42 -14.45 -8.43
C ALA A 295 6.11 -15.20 -8.10
N TYR A 296 5.98 -16.46 -8.53
CA TYR A 296 4.86 -17.33 -8.19
C TYR A 296 4.68 -17.49 -6.66
N ALA A 297 5.79 -17.77 -5.96
CA ALA A 297 5.76 -17.90 -4.49
C ALA A 297 5.34 -16.59 -3.81
N SER A 298 5.80 -15.44 -4.31
CA SER A 298 5.43 -14.12 -3.79
C SER A 298 3.93 -13.86 -3.93
N GLU A 299 3.34 -14.23 -5.08
CA GLU A 299 1.88 -14.12 -5.30
C GLU A 299 1.09 -15.04 -4.36
N ALA A 300 1.46 -16.30 -4.27
CA ALA A 300 0.80 -17.27 -3.41
C ALA A 300 0.80 -16.84 -1.93
N ILE A 301 1.93 -16.31 -1.44
CA ILE A 301 2.06 -15.80 -0.07
C ILE A 301 1.22 -14.53 0.11
N THR A 302 1.21 -13.61 -0.85
CA THR A 302 0.39 -12.39 -0.78
C THR A 302 -1.10 -12.73 -0.66
N LEU A 303 -1.60 -13.65 -1.48
CA LEU A 303 -3.01 -14.06 -1.44
C LEU A 303 -3.34 -14.81 -0.14
N LYS A 304 -2.44 -15.67 0.33
CA LYS A 304 -2.60 -16.37 1.61
C LYS A 304 -2.70 -15.39 2.79
N THR A 305 -1.84 -14.35 2.79
CA THR A 305 -1.89 -13.30 3.82
C THR A 305 -3.17 -12.46 3.71
N ALA A 306 -3.66 -12.21 2.49
CA ALA A 306 -4.92 -11.50 2.28
C ALA A 306 -6.13 -12.30 2.81
N GLU A 307 -6.09 -13.65 2.78
CA GLU A 307 -7.10 -14.49 3.43
C GLU A 307 -7.11 -14.32 4.96
N ALA A 308 -5.94 -14.13 5.58
CA ALA A 308 -5.88 -13.85 7.02
C ALA A 308 -6.52 -12.50 7.36
N LEU A 309 -6.28 -11.45 6.53
CA LEU A 309 -6.98 -10.18 6.66
C LEU A 309 -8.50 -10.32 6.48
N GLN A 310 -8.95 -11.15 5.53
CA GLN A 310 -10.37 -11.40 5.32
C GLN A 310 -11.02 -12.00 6.57
N LYS A 311 -10.35 -12.95 7.24
CA LYS A 311 -10.82 -13.54 8.49
C LYS A 311 -10.85 -12.51 9.63
N ALA A 312 -9.85 -11.60 9.69
CA ALA A 312 -9.84 -10.51 10.67
C ALA A 312 -11.03 -9.55 10.43
N TYR A 313 -11.32 -9.19 9.18
CA TYR A 313 -12.51 -8.41 8.80
C TYR A 313 -13.80 -9.11 9.25
N GLU A 314 -13.99 -10.36 8.89
CA GLU A 314 -15.18 -11.14 9.23
C GLU A 314 -15.38 -11.31 10.74
N SER A 315 -14.29 -11.49 11.47
CA SER A 315 -14.32 -11.69 12.92
C SER A 315 -14.83 -10.47 13.69
N HIS A 316 -14.62 -9.25 13.13
CA HIS A 316 -15.16 -8.01 13.70
C HIS A 316 -16.69 -8.02 13.78
N PHE A 317 -17.37 -8.73 12.87
CA PHE A 317 -18.83 -8.85 12.83
C PHE A 317 -19.34 -10.07 13.62
N ALA A 318 -18.44 -10.92 14.13
CA ALA A 318 -18.81 -12.05 14.98
C ALA A 318 -19.00 -11.61 16.45
N GLU A 319 -19.80 -12.36 17.21
CA GLU A 319 -20.08 -12.09 18.64
C GLU A 319 -19.01 -12.65 19.60
N SER A 320 -17.73 -12.63 19.20
CA SER A 320 -16.66 -13.23 20.01
C SER A 320 -15.38 -12.40 19.96
N GLU A 321 -15.16 -11.59 21.01
CA GLU A 321 -13.94 -10.80 21.18
C GLU A 321 -12.66 -11.65 21.17
N VAL A 322 -12.70 -12.86 21.73
CA VAL A 322 -11.55 -13.78 21.76
C VAL A 322 -11.17 -14.22 20.34
N LYS A 323 -12.16 -14.55 19.50
CA LYS A 323 -11.90 -14.92 18.11
C LYS A 323 -11.44 -13.70 17.29
N GLU A 324 -12.06 -12.55 17.51
CA GLU A 324 -11.62 -11.32 16.85
C GLU A 324 -10.16 -11.01 17.18
N HIS A 325 -9.77 -11.07 18.46
CA HIS A 325 -8.38 -10.88 18.87
C HIS A 325 -7.44 -11.88 18.18
N GLN A 326 -7.77 -13.19 18.20
CA GLN A 326 -6.94 -14.21 17.57
C GLN A 326 -6.75 -13.98 16.07
N PHE A 327 -7.81 -13.67 15.31
CA PHE A 327 -7.68 -13.41 13.87
C PHE A 327 -6.91 -12.13 13.57
N ASN A 328 -6.97 -11.11 14.43
CA ASN A 328 -6.11 -9.94 14.30
C ASN A 328 -4.63 -10.28 14.54
N VAL A 329 -4.33 -11.12 15.54
CA VAL A 329 -2.96 -11.61 15.78
C VAL A 329 -2.47 -12.44 14.59
N ASP A 330 -3.30 -13.35 14.07
CA ASP A 330 -2.95 -14.17 12.90
C ASP A 330 -2.66 -13.29 11.66
N ALA A 331 -3.45 -12.23 11.44
CA ALA A 331 -3.24 -11.29 10.34
C ALA A 331 -1.90 -10.54 10.47
N GLU A 332 -1.54 -10.06 11.66
CA GLU A 332 -0.25 -9.42 11.92
C GLU A 332 0.91 -10.41 11.75
N LEU A 333 0.77 -11.64 12.24
CA LEU A 333 1.80 -12.67 12.12
C LEU A 333 2.03 -13.05 10.64
N GLU A 334 0.98 -13.40 9.91
CA GLU A 334 1.07 -13.78 8.49
C GLU A 334 1.62 -12.61 7.64
N SER A 335 1.23 -11.36 7.93
CA SER A 335 1.77 -10.20 7.22
C SER A 335 3.27 -9.98 7.49
N ALA A 336 3.72 -10.20 8.73
CA ALA A 336 5.13 -10.12 9.09
C ALA A 336 5.95 -11.23 8.42
N GLN A 337 5.47 -12.50 8.47
CA GLN A 337 6.08 -13.63 7.79
C GLN A 337 6.15 -13.41 6.27
N GLY A 338 5.05 -12.95 5.66
CA GLY A 338 4.98 -12.60 4.24
C GLY A 338 6.01 -11.52 3.87
N GLN A 339 6.16 -10.47 4.69
CA GLN A 339 7.15 -9.43 4.46
C GLN A 339 8.57 -9.97 4.42
N VAL A 340 8.96 -10.81 5.40
CA VAL A 340 10.31 -11.38 5.46
C VAL A 340 10.59 -12.22 4.22
N VAL A 341 9.69 -13.10 3.84
CA VAL A 341 9.89 -14.02 2.71
C VAL A 341 9.86 -13.28 1.37
N ILE A 342 8.79 -12.51 1.09
CA ILE A 342 8.62 -11.84 -0.20
C ILE A 342 9.70 -10.79 -0.46
N SER A 343 10.11 -10.02 0.56
CA SER A 343 11.18 -9.03 0.39
C SER A 343 12.48 -9.70 -0.08
N ASN A 344 12.86 -10.84 0.52
CA ASN A 344 14.05 -11.56 0.14
C ASN A 344 13.93 -12.17 -1.27
N LEU A 345 12.79 -12.78 -1.61
CA LEU A 345 12.55 -13.36 -2.94
C LEU A 345 12.62 -12.29 -4.03
N VAL A 346 11.95 -11.16 -3.85
CA VAL A 346 11.86 -10.11 -4.88
C VAL A 346 13.17 -9.35 -5.04
N LEU A 347 13.90 -9.08 -3.96
CA LEU A 347 15.23 -8.48 -4.06
C LEU A 347 16.25 -9.42 -4.73
N ASP A 348 16.18 -10.72 -4.44
CA ASP A 348 17.05 -11.72 -5.11
C ASP A 348 16.71 -11.78 -6.61
N LEU A 349 15.46 -12.02 -6.99
CA LEU A 349 15.10 -12.16 -8.40
C LEU A 349 15.40 -10.89 -9.23
N THR A 350 15.13 -9.70 -8.70
CA THR A 350 15.39 -8.44 -9.42
C THR A 350 16.89 -8.15 -9.61
N SER A 351 17.76 -8.72 -8.77
CA SER A 351 19.21 -8.71 -8.94
C SER A 351 19.68 -9.83 -9.88
N GLN A 352 19.21 -11.07 -9.67
CA GLN A 352 19.70 -12.25 -10.39
C GLN A 352 19.33 -12.24 -11.89
N LEU A 353 18.22 -11.63 -12.27
CA LEU A 353 17.81 -11.52 -13.66
C LEU A 353 18.85 -10.82 -14.55
N PHE A 354 19.67 -9.92 -14.00
CA PHE A 354 20.77 -9.30 -14.73
C PHE A 354 21.85 -10.31 -15.18
N ASN A 355 22.01 -11.44 -14.49
CA ASN A 355 22.95 -12.49 -14.87
C ASN A 355 22.61 -13.15 -16.22
N ALA A 356 21.35 -13.06 -16.66
CA ALA A 356 20.89 -13.60 -17.94
C ALA A 356 21.22 -12.70 -19.14
N LEU A 357 21.64 -11.43 -18.95
CA LEU A 357 21.75 -10.46 -20.04
C LEU A 357 23.18 -9.92 -20.18
N GLY A 358 23.87 -9.32 -19.51
CA GLY A 358 25.16 -8.66 -19.68
C GLY A 358 25.06 -7.14 -19.67
N ALA A 359 26.17 -6.43 -19.94
CA ALA A 359 26.32 -4.99 -19.73
C ALA A 359 25.23 -4.13 -20.36
N SER A 360 24.66 -4.53 -21.50
CA SER A 360 23.57 -3.78 -22.15
C SER A 360 22.27 -3.71 -21.32
N ALA A 361 22.11 -4.60 -20.34
CA ALA A 361 20.97 -4.54 -19.41
C ALA A 361 21.08 -3.38 -18.40
N SER A 362 22.29 -2.88 -18.14
CA SER A 362 22.52 -1.74 -17.25
C SER A 362 22.29 -0.37 -17.93
N SER A 363 21.76 -0.36 -19.17
CA SER A 363 21.45 0.88 -19.89
C SER A 363 20.39 1.71 -19.17
N GLN A 364 20.67 2.98 -18.92
CA GLN A 364 19.72 3.92 -18.33
C GLN A 364 18.42 4.10 -19.14
N VAL A 365 18.46 3.87 -20.46
CA VAL A 365 17.29 3.94 -21.33
C VAL A 365 16.29 2.83 -20.99
N LYS A 366 16.77 1.64 -20.62
CA LYS A 366 15.94 0.47 -20.31
C LYS A 366 15.32 0.53 -18.92
N GLN A 367 15.92 1.28 -18.01
CA GLN A 367 15.46 1.39 -16.61
C GLN A 367 15.17 0.03 -15.94
N LEU A 368 15.92 -1.04 -16.28
CA LEU A 368 15.69 -2.38 -15.70
C LEU A 368 15.99 -2.42 -14.20
N ASP A 369 16.91 -1.58 -13.74
CA ASP A 369 17.23 -1.38 -12.32
C ASP A 369 16.06 -0.81 -11.50
N ARG A 370 15.05 -0.22 -12.16
CA ARG A 370 13.85 0.31 -11.49
C ARG A 370 13.15 -0.76 -10.65
N PHE A 371 13.14 -2.02 -11.11
CA PHE A 371 12.50 -3.11 -10.38
C PHE A 371 13.17 -3.33 -9.02
N TRP A 372 14.50 -3.40 -8.98
CA TRP A 372 15.23 -3.53 -7.73
C TRP A 372 15.11 -2.27 -6.86
N ARG A 373 15.25 -1.07 -7.43
CA ARG A 373 15.13 0.19 -6.67
C ARG A 373 13.75 0.33 -6.04
N ASN A 374 12.70 0.05 -6.78
CA ASN A 374 11.32 0.09 -6.29
C ASN A 374 11.06 -0.99 -5.24
N ALA A 375 11.51 -2.23 -5.47
CA ALA A 375 11.40 -3.31 -4.50
C ALA A 375 12.17 -3.01 -3.21
N ARG A 376 13.40 -2.49 -3.32
CA ARG A 376 14.20 -2.13 -2.13
C ARG A 376 13.53 -1.04 -1.31
N THR A 377 12.97 -0.02 -1.94
CA THR A 377 12.27 1.08 -1.27
C THR A 377 11.02 0.57 -0.55
N VAL A 378 10.18 -0.22 -1.20
CA VAL A 378 8.97 -0.81 -0.59
C VAL A 378 9.35 -1.73 0.58
N SER A 379 10.35 -2.61 0.42
CA SER A 379 10.82 -3.52 1.47
C SER A 379 11.42 -2.79 2.69
N SER A 380 11.85 -1.53 2.52
CA SER A 380 12.44 -0.72 3.59
C SER A 380 11.41 0.10 4.35
N HIS A 381 10.13 0.10 3.94
CA HIS A 381 9.08 0.87 4.60
C HIS A 381 8.97 0.53 6.10
N ASN A 382 9.02 -0.76 6.42
CA ASN A 382 9.15 -1.27 7.79
C ASN A 382 10.41 -2.14 7.86
N PRO A 383 11.37 -1.87 8.76
CA PRO A 383 12.62 -2.64 8.82
C PRO A 383 12.40 -4.13 9.10
N LEU A 384 12.93 -4.99 8.21
CA LEU A 384 12.76 -6.45 8.28
C LEU A 384 13.23 -7.04 9.61
N ILE A 385 14.34 -6.53 10.15
CA ILE A 385 14.93 -7.03 11.40
C ILE A 385 13.95 -7.00 12.57
N TYR A 386 13.03 -6.05 12.60
CA TYR A 386 12.01 -5.99 13.64
C TYR A 386 10.86 -6.97 13.37
N LYS A 387 10.57 -7.29 12.10
CA LYS A 387 9.59 -8.33 11.75
C LYS A 387 10.10 -9.71 12.11
N GLU A 388 11.36 -10.02 11.79
CA GLU A 388 12.00 -11.28 12.21
C GLU A 388 11.99 -11.42 13.73
N LYS A 389 12.28 -10.35 14.48
CA LYS A 389 12.24 -10.35 15.95
C LYS A 389 10.83 -10.69 16.47
N VAL A 390 9.78 -10.02 16.01
CA VAL A 390 8.43 -10.25 16.56
C VAL A 390 7.89 -11.62 16.19
N ILE A 391 8.22 -12.14 15.00
CA ILE A 391 7.91 -13.52 14.61
C ILE A 391 8.60 -14.52 15.57
N GLY A 392 9.90 -14.32 15.82
CA GLY A 392 10.66 -15.16 16.73
C GLY A 392 10.14 -15.11 18.17
N ASP A 393 9.73 -13.93 18.65
CA ASP A 393 9.14 -13.77 19.99
C ASP A 393 7.78 -14.46 20.12
N TRP A 394 6.94 -14.37 19.09
CA TRP A 394 5.71 -15.16 19.01
C TRP A 394 5.97 -16.66 19.06
N GLU A 395 6.93 -17.18 18.26
CA GLU A 395 7.19 -18.62 18.22
C GLU A 395 7.74 -19.17 19.55
N VAL A 396 8.58 -18.39 20.23
CA VAL A 396 9.23 -18.83 21.47
C VAL A 396 8.38 -18.53 22.71
N ASN A 397 7.87 -17.30 22.81
CA ASN A 397 7.27 -16.79 24.03
C ASN A 397 5.76 -16.63 23.94
N ARG A 398 5.17 -16.75 22.75
CA ARG A 398 3.75 -16.48 22.47
C ARG A 398 3.34 -15.05 22.82
N THR A 399 4.27 -14.09 22.65
CA THR A 399 3.99 -12.67 22.81
C THR A 399 3.23 -12.17 21.59
N ASP A 400 2.06 -11.56 21.78
CA ASP A 400 1.26 -10.98 20.70
C ASP A 400 2.05 -9.91 19.93
N LEU A 401 1.85 -9.88 18.61
CA LEU A 401 2.47 -8.86 17.77
C LEU A 401 1.82 -7.48 18.03
N PRO A 402 2.58 -6.38 17.94
CA PRO A 402 2.01 -5.05 18.11
C PRO A 402 1.09 -4.70 16.93
N PHE A 403 -0.12 -4.25 17.21
CA PHE A 403 -1.09 -3.78 16.20
C PHE A 403 -0.78 -2.37 15.67
N VAL A 404 0.06 -1.60 16.36
CA VAL A 404 0.48 -0.26 15.96
C VAL A 404 1.98 -0.10 16.18
N TRP A 405 2.67 0.46 15.19
CA TRP A 405 4.09 0.78 15.26
C TRP A 405 4.26 2.28 15.48
N GLN A 406 5.11 2.65 16.43
CA GLN A 406 5.44 4.04 16.74
C GLN A 406 6.88 4.33 16.33
N ILE A 407 7.11 5.51 15.77
CA ILE A 407 8.41 6.00 15.34
C ILE A 407 8.65 7.36 16.01
N GLY A 408 9.85 7.58 16.53
CA GLY A 408 10.21 8.86 17.13
C GLY A 408 11.53 8.80 17.88
N ALA A 409 11.97 9.92 18.45
CA ALA A 409 13.17 10.03 19.24
C ALA A 409 13.01 9.34 20.61
N SER A 410 14.06 8.64 21.06
CA SER A 410 14.06 8.02 22.39
C SER A 410 14.11 9.11 23.48
N PRO A 411 13.32 8.98 24.57
CA PRO A 411 13.43 9.86 25.74
C PRO A 411 14.84 9.91 26.37
N ARG A 412 15.64 8.84 26.17
CA ARG A 412 17.01 8.74 26.69
C ARG A 412 18.05 9.52 25.87
N ALA A 413 17.71 10.00 24.66
CA ALA A 413 18.64 10.76 23.82
C ALA A 413 18.87 12.23 24.27
N LYS A 414 18.18 12.70 25.31
CA LYS A 414 18.34 14.07 25.85
C LYS A 414 19.46 14.21 26.90
N SER A 415 20.16 13.12 27.24
CA SER A 415 21.19 13.12 28.30
C SER A 415 22.62 12.85 27.80
N ALA A 416 22.87 12.99 26.50
CA ALA A 416 24.20 12.88 25.89
C ALA A 416 24.70 14.25 25.38
#